data_3893b1721889a525ea699947e855b032
#
_entry.id   3893b1721889a525ea699947e855b032
#
_cell.length_a   1.000
_cell.length_b   1.000
_cell.length_c   1.000
_cell.angle_alpha   90.00
_cell.angle_beta   90.00
_cell.angle_gamma   90.00
#
_symmetry.space_group_name_H-M   'P 1'
#
loop_
_entity.id
_entity.type
_entity.pdbx_description
1 polymer ?
#
loop_
_entity_poly.entity_id
_entity_poly.type
_entity_poly.pdbx_seq_one_letter_code
_entity_poly.pdbx_strand_id
1 'polypeptide(L)'
;MNIKEGIEKRFSVRAFTDKVPSIELIKEILKTAGSAPSGGNIQPWKVYVLNENAKKSLSEKTLHNFDNGFQEEIEYEIYPKPLADEYKKRRYECGADMYNALSIKEDDLDSRFKQIRENYKFFGAPIGMIVTIDRSFGKNGWGHVGMFLENLWLSAIHHGLGICLQESWSIYPKTVKEFTKHPDNEIVWCGVAIGFEDSSLSLIHI
;
A
#
# COMPACT_ATOMS: atom_id res chain seq x y z
N MET A 1 -7.35 2.31 22.80
CA MET A 1 -8.33 2.10 21.71
C MET A 1 -8.87 0.68 21.80
N ASN A 2 -10.16 0.47 21.76
CA ASN A 2 -10.73 -0.87 21.67
C ASN A 2 -10.79 -1.34 20.20
N ILE A 3 -11.05 -2.64 19.99
CA ILE A 3 -11.02 -3.24 18.64
C ILE A 3 -12.05 -2.59 17.70
N LYS A 4 -13.28 -2.34 18.19
CA LYS A 4 -14.33 -1.71 17.39
C LYS A 4 -13.92 -0.31 16.92
N GLU A 5 -13.40 0.50 17.82
CA GLU A 5 -12.88 1.83 17.50
C GLU A 5 -11.75 1.77 16.45
N GLY A 6 -10.87 0.77 16.56
CA GLY A 6 -9.78 0.58 15.59
C GLY A 6 -10.31 0.29 14.18
N ILE A 7 -11.27 -0.62 14.07
CA ILE A 7 -11.89 -0.98 12.79
C ILE A 7 -12.63 0.23 12.18
N GLU A 8 -13.40 0.96 13.00
CA GLU A 8 -14.18 2.11 12.54
C GLU A 8 -13.30 3.32 12.15
N LYS A 9 -12.15 3.48 12.80
CA LYS A 9 -11.19 4.55 12.51
C LYS A 9 -10.21 4.22 11.37
N ARG A 10 -10.25 2.99 10.87
CA ARG A 10 -9.37 2.57 9.79
C ARG A 10 -9.72 3.29 8.47
N PHE A 11 -8.79 4.02 7.94
CA PHE A 11 -8.87 4.60 6.59
C PHE A 11 -7.47 4.68 5.96
N SER A 12 -7.40 4.83 4.63
CA SER A 12 -6.14 4.98 3.91
C SER A 12 -5.59 6.39 4.08
N VAL A 13 -4.52 6.54 4.85
CA VAL A 13 -3.83 7.82 5.03
C VAL A 13 -2.99 8.11 3.78
N ARG A 14 -3.18 9.28 3.17
CA ARG A 14 -2.48 9.71 1.94
C ARG A 14 -1.75 11.05 2.09
N ALA A 15 -1.52 11.48 3.34
CA ALA A 15 -0.67 12.61 3.67
C ALA A 15 0.02 12.32 5.02
N PHE A 16 1.34 12.49 5.07
CA PHE A 16 2.16 12.15 6.23
C PHE A 16 3.07 13.31 6.59
N THR A 17 3.37 13.45 7.88
CA THR A 17 4.39 14.37 8.38
C THR A 17 5.79 13.80 8.15
N ASP A 18 6.82 14.65 8.21
CA ASP A 18 8.22 14.22 8.11
C ASP A 18 8.73 13.49 9.36
N LYS A 19 7.90 13.37 10.41
CA LYS A 19 8.28 12.68 11.65
C LYS A 19 8.45 11.19 11.39
N VAL A 20 9.67 10.69 11.57
CA VAL A 20 10.00 9.28 11.35
C VAL A 20 9.68 8.46 12.60
N PRO A 21 8.83 7.41 12.50
CA PRO A 21 8.65 6.43 13.57
C PRO A 21 9.95 5.71 13.90
N SER A 22 10.19 5.36 15.18
CA SER A 22 11.38 4.59 15.54
C SER A 22 11.35 3.19 14.92
N ILE A 23 12.52 2.63 14.66
CA ILE A 23 12.63 1.28 14.10
C ILE A 23 12.09 0.22 15.08
N GLU A 24 12.21 0.47 16.39
CA GLU A 24 11.65 -0.37 17.45
C GLU A 24 10.13 -0.42 17.38
N LEU A 25 9.48 0.74 17.17
CA LEU A 25 8.03 0.81 16.97
C LEU A 25 7.59 0.06 15.72
N ILE A 26 8.30 0.20 14.61
CA ILE A 26 7.98 -0.53 13.37
C ILE A 26 8.13 -2.05 13.59
N LYS A 27 9.19 -2.49 14.29
CA LYS A 27 9.38 -3.91 14.64
C LYS A 27 8.24 -4.44 15.51
N GLU A 28 7.78 -3.65 16.49
CA GLU A 28 6.66 -4.02 17.36
C GLU A 28 5.36 -4.17 16.56
N ILE A 29 5.06 -3.22 15.68
CA ILE A 29 3.90 -3.25 14.79
C ILE A 29 3.93 -4.50 13.89
N LEU A 30 5.06 -4.77 13.25
CA LEU A 30 5.24 -5.94 12.39
C LEU A 30 5.13 -7.26 13.16
N LYS A 31 5.68 -7.31 14.37
CA LYS A 31 5.56 -8.48 15.26
C LYS A 31 4.10 -8.75 15.63
N THR A 32 3.36 -7.70 15.98
CA THR A 32 1.93 -7.80 16.28
C THR A 32 1.14 -8.25 15.04
N ALA A 33 1.42 -7.68 13.88
CA ALA A 33 0.80 -8.09 12.62
C ALA A 33 1.07 -9.56 12.30
N GLY A 34 2.27 -10.05 12.59
CA GLY A 34 2.69 -11.43 12.39
C GLY A 34 1.90 -12.46 13.22
N SER A 35 1.10 -12.03 14.20
CA SER A 35 0.15 -12.90 14.93
C SER A 35 -1.12 -13.22 14.12
N ALA A 36 -1.23 -12.75 12.88
CA ALA A 36 -2.35 -13.07 12.03
C ALA A 36 -2.48 -14.59 11.82
N PRO A 37 -3.71 -15.13 11.82
CA PRO A 37 -3.91 -16.54 11.58
C PRO A 37 -3.59 -16.92 10.13
N SER A 38 -3.06 -18.13 9.93
CA SER A 38 -2.90 -18.71 8.60
C SER A 38 -3.07 -20.22 8.66
N GLY A 39 -3.55 -20.82 7.58
CA GLY A 39 -3.76 -22.28 7.53
C GLY A 39 -2.45 -23.02 7.85
N GLY A 40 -2.50 -23.90 8.85
CA GLY A 40 -1.31 -24.61 9.34
C GLY A 40 -0.20 -23.70 9.88
N ASN A 41 -0.52 -22.45 10.21
CA ASN A 41 0.43 -21.42 10.66
C ASN A 41 1.59 -21.19 9.66
N ILE A 42 1.28 -21.22 8.36
CA ILE A 42 2.28 -21.15 7.28
C ILE A 42 2.91 -19.76 7.17
N GLN A 43 2.16 -18.69 7.51
CA GLN A 43 2.63 -17.29 7.50
C GLN A 43 3.29 -16.88 6.15
N PRO A 44 2.54 -16.87 5.04
CA PRO A 44 3.11 -16.76 3.69
C PRO A 44 3.61 -15.36 3.33
N TRP A 45 3.36 -14.36 4.16
CA TRP A 45 3.78 -12.99 3.94
C TRP A 45 5.27 -12.78 4.20
N LYS A 46 5.87 -11.92 3.39
CA LYS A 46 7.20 -11.35 3.59
C LYS A 46 7.10 -9.83 3.54
N VAL A 47 7.91 -9.14 4.33
CA VAL A 47 7.91 -7.66 4.38
C VAL A 47 9.32 -7.14 4.22
N TYR A 48 9.51 -6.28 3.25
CA TYR A 48 10.75 -5.58 2.96
C TYR A 48 10.61 -4.13 3.36
N VAL A 49 11.18 -3.75 4.50
CA VAL A 49 11.22 -2.36 4.96
C VAL A 49 12.34 -1.64 4.23
N LEU A 50 11.99 -0.60 3.47
CA LEU A 50 12.94 0.16 2.69
C LEU A 50 13.66 1.19 3.58
N ASN A 51 14.98 1.23 3.52
CA ASN A 51 15.71 2.38 4.06
C ASN A 51 15.47 3.62 3.19
N GLU A 52 15.82 4.80 3.71
CA GLU A 52 15.55 6.08 3.04
C GLU A 52 16.08 6.13 1.60
N ASN A 53 17.34 5.70 1.39
CA ASN A 53 17.95 5.71 0.05
C ASN A 53 17.25 4.75 -0.91
N ALA A 54 16.94 3.53 -0.47
CA ALA A 54 16.23 2.54 -1.28
C ALA A 54 14.81 3.01 -1.63
N LYS A 55 14.08 3.59 -0.66
CA LYS A 55 12.75 4.17 -0.88
C LYS A 55 12.80 5.30 -1.91
N LYS A 56 13.75 6.23 -1.74
CA LYS A 56 13.92 7.36 -2.66
C LYS A 56 14.25 6.88 -4.08
N SER A 57 15.26 6.03 -4.23
CA SER A 57 15.68 5.53 -5.54
C SER A 57 14.60 4.68 -6.23
N LEU A 58 13.86 3.86 -5.47
CA LEU A 58 12.70 3.11 -5.99
C LEU A 58 11.63 4.08 -6.50
N SER A 59 11.29 5.10 -5.71
CA SER A 59 10.30 6.12 -6.10
C SER A 59 10.72 6.85 -7.38
N GLU A 60 11.97 7.34 -7.44
CA GLU A 60 12.50 8.05 -8.60
C GLU A 60 12.46 7.19 -9.86
N LYS A 61 12.90 5.94 -9.78
CA LYS A 61 12.91 5.02 -10.92
C LYS A 61 11.49 4.68 -11.38
N THR A 62 10.60 4.40 -10.43
CA THR A 62 9.21 4.06 -10.77
C THR A 62 8.48 5.25 -11.37
N LEU A 63 8.67 6.46 -10.84
CA LEU A 63 8.11 7.69 -11.43
C LEU A 63 8.64 7.94 -12.83
N HIS A 64 9.95 7.74 -13.06
CA HIS A 64 10.51 7.84 -14.41
C HIS A 64 9.83 6.85 -15.38
N ASN A 65 9.65 5.60 -14.99
CA ASN A 65 8.96 4.60 -15.78
C ASN A 65 7.50 5.00 -16.05
N PHE A 66 6.78 5.41 -15.00
CA PHE A 66 5.38 5.82 -15.09
C PHE A 66 5.19 7.03 -16.02
N ASP A 67 6.00 8.07 -15.87
CA ASP A 67 5.92 9.31 -16.64
C ASP A 67 6.24 9.08 -18.15
N ASN A 68 7.05 8.08 -18.47
CA ASN A 68 7.39 7.71 -19.84
C ASN A 68 6.48 6.60 -20.42
N GLY A 69 5.42 6.20 -19.69
CA GLY A 69 4.49 5.16 -20.14
C GLY A 69 5.12 3.76 -20.23
N PHE A 70 6.26 3.53 -19.58
CA PHE A 70 6.90 2.23 -19.54
C PHE A 70 6.05 1.24 -18.74
N GLN A 71 5.79 0.07 -19.34
CA GLN A 71 4.99 -0.98 -18.73
C GLN A 71 5.85 -2.21 -18.46
N GLU A 72 5.66 -2.80 -17.30
CA GLU A 72 6.22 -4.11 -16.97
C GLU A 72 5.15 -5.19 -17.10
N GLU A 73 5.58 -6.41 -17.27
CA GLU A 73 4.72 -7.58 -17.20
C GLU A 73 4.27 -7.77 -15.76
N ILE A 74 2.96 -7.62 -15.53
CA ILE A 74 2.35 -7.79 -14.20
C ILE A 74 2.29 -9.28 -13.83
N GLU A 75 2.47 -9.58 -12.57
CA GLU A 75 2.49 -10.96 -12.07
C GLU A 75 1.09 -11.49 -11.71
N TYR A 76 0.12 -10.58 -11.53
CA TYR A 76 -1.29 -10.90 -11.32
C TYR A 76 -2.19 -9.72 -11.70
N GLU A 77 -3.44 -10.01 -11.99
CA GLU A 77 -4.44 -8.98 -12.27
C GLU A 77 -5.01 -8.44 -10.95
N ILE A 78 -4.85 -7.13 -10.71
CA ILE A 78 -5.41 -6.44 -9.52
C ILE A 78 -6.95 -6.52 -9.56
N TYR A 79 -7.53 -6.37 -10.75
CA TYR A 79 -8.97 -6.48 -10.96
C TYR A 79 -9.27 -7.50 -12.04
N PRO A 80 -10.35 -8.32 -11.89
CA PRO A 80 -10.74 -9.26 -12.93
C PRO A 80 -11.15 -8.53 -14.22
N LYS A 81 -10.89 -9.16 -15.35
CA LYS A 81 -11.29 -8.68 -16.69
C LYS A 81 -12.21 -9.70 -17.37
N PRO A 82 -13.51 -9.39 -17.58
CA PRO A 82 -14.19 -8.12 -17.26
C PRO A 82 -14.49 -7.96 -15.77
N LEU A 83 -14.47 -6.72 -15.28
CA LEU A 83 -14.97 -6.39 -13.94
C LEU A 83 -16.49 -6.25 -14.00
N ALA A 84 -17.25 -6.89 -13.09
CA ALA A 84 -18.70 -6.77 -13.05
C ALA A 84 -19.15 -5.33 -12.70
N ASP A 85 -20.33 -4.93 -13.20
CA ASP A 85 -20.75 -3.52 -13.15
C ASP A 85 -20.95 -2.99 -11.73
N GLU A 86 -21.39 -3.83 -10.80
CA GLU A 86 -21.48 -3.43 -9.38
C GLU A 86 -20.12 -3.03 -8.78
N TYR A 87 -19.03 -3.72 -9.13
CA TYR A 87 -17.68 -3.40 -8.67
C TYR A 87 -17.10 -2.20 -9.41
N LYS A 88 -17.40 -2.05 -10.72
CA LYS A 88 -17.04 -0.83 -11.47
C LYS A 88 -17.66 0.40 -10.84
N LYS A 89 -18.97 0.32 -10.46
CA LYS A 89 -19.67 1.41 -9.81
C LYS A 89 -19.01 1.79 -8.49
N ARG A 90 -18.77 0.83 -7.58
CA ARG A 90 -18.11 1.10 -6.29
C ARG A 90 -16.72 1.72 -6.47
N ARG A 91 -15.94 1.21 -7.43
CA ARG A 91 -14.62 1.75 -7.74
C ARG A 91 -14.68 3.18 -8.27
N TYR A 92 -15.67 3.47 -9.14
CA TYR A 92 -15.89 4.81 -9.67
C TYR A 92 -16.30 5.79 -8.56
N GLU A 93 -17.25 5.41 -7.71
CA GLU A 93 -17.73 6.21 -6.59
C GLU A 93 -16.58 6.51 -5.61
N CYS A 94 -15.80 5.51 -5.21
CA CYS A 94 -14.62 5.70 -4.36
C CYS A 94 -13.60 6.66 -4.98
N GLY A 95 -13.32 6.55 -6.28
CA GLY A 95 -12.44 7.47 -7.00
C GLY A 95 -13.00 8.89 -7.08
N ALA A 96 -14.31 9.04 -7.33
CA ALA A 96 -14.99 10.33 -7.37
C ALA A 96 -14.94 11.04 -6.02
N ASP A 97 -15.23 10.32 -4.93
CA ASP A 97 -15.15 10.86 -3.57
C ASP A 97 -13.73 11.35 -3.24
N MET A 98 -12.72 10.57 -3.62
CA MET A 98 -11.31 10.97 -3.46
C MET A 98 -11.00 12.27 -4.23
N TYR A 99 -11.32 12.34 -5.51
CA TYR A 99 -11.03 13.53 -6.31
C TYR A 99 -11.83 14.75 -5.84
N ASN A 100 -13.08 14.56 -5.43
CA ASN A 100 -13.91 15.64 -4.87
C ASN A 100 -13.29 16.20 -3.58
N ALA A 101 -12.84 15.32 -2.67
CA ALA A 101 -12.18 15.73 -1.44
C ALA A 101 -10.87 16.51 -1.70
N LEU A 102 -10.17 16.18 -2.79
CA LEU A 102 -8.98 16.92 -3.26
C LEU A 102 -9.32 18.17 -4.11
N SER A 103 -10.60 18.47 -4.32
CA SER A 103 -11.05 19.54 -5.22
C SER A 103 -10.54 19.38 -6.67
N ILE A 104 -10.31 18.15 -7.10
CA ILE A 104 -9.88 17.78 -8.46
C ILE A 104 -11.12 17.49 -9.30
N LYS A 105 -11.35 18.29 -10.33
CA LYS A 105 -12.49 18.13 -11.23
C LYS A 105 -12.37 16.87 -12.10
N GLU A 106 -13.52 16.42 -12.62
CA GLU A 106 -13.58 15.21 -13.45
C GLU A 106 -12.78 15.35 -14.76
N ASP A 107 -12.78 16.50 -15.36
CA ASP A 107 -12.08 16.85 -16.58
C ASP A 107 -10.61 17.29 -16.38
N ASP A 108 -10.15 17.47 -15.12
CA ASP A 108 -8.77 17.82 -14.81
C ASP A 108 -7.87 16.57 -14.78
N LEU A 109 -7.53 16.11 -15.99
CA LEU A 109 -6.70 14.91 -16.17
C LEU A 109 -5.28 15.09 -15.62
N ASP A 110 -4.73 16.30 -15.67
CA ASP A 110 -3.38 16.60 -15.18
C ASP A 110 -3.29 16.45 -13.66
N SER A 111 -4.26 17.00 -12.92
CA SER A 111 -4.29 16.85 -11.46
C SER A 111 -4.58 15.42 -11.05
N ARG A 112 -5.44 14.70 -11.80
CA ARG A 112 -5.65 13.25 -11.58
C ARG A 112 -4.38 12.46 -11.81
N PHE A 113 -3.64 12.73 -12.87
CA PHE A 113 -2.36 12.10 -13.16
C PHE A 113 -1.34 12.36 -12.04
N LYS A 114 -1.23 13.62 -11.57
CA LYS A 114 -0.38 13.96 -10.42
C LYS A 114 -0.76 13.18 -9.17
N GLN A 115 -2.06 13.04 -8.88
CA GLN A 115 -2.53 12.28 -7.72
C GLN A 115 -2.20 10.77 -7.81
N ILE A 116 -2.29 10.17 -8.99
CA ILE A 116 -1.88 8.77 -9.20
C ILE A 116 -0.38 8.61 -8.91
N ARG A 117 0.46 9.57 -9.32
CA ARG A 117 1.91 9.56 -9.08
C ARG A 117 2.28 9.54 -7.59
N GLU A 118 1.42 10.09 -6.71
CA GLU A 118 1.69 10.08 -5.26
C GLU A 118 1.76 8.67 -4.67
N ASN A 119 1.12 7.66 -5.30
CA ASN A 119 1.32 6.26 -4.92
C ASN A 119 2.79 5.87 -4.96
N TYR A 120 3.52 6.28 -6.00
CA TYR A 120 4.93 5.94 -6.20
C TYR A 120 5.90 6.80 -5.38
N LYS A 121 5.37 7.70 -4.56
CA LYS A 121 6.10 8.44 -3.53
C LYS A 121 5.74 7.98 -2.11
N PHE A 122 4.99 6.85 -2.00
CA PHE A 122 4.41 6.42 -0.73
C PHE A 122 3.57 7.53 -0.06
N PHE A 123 2.94 8.41 -0.85
CA PHE A 123 2.22 9.60 -0.35
C PHE A 123 3.03 10.47 0.61
N GLY A 124 4.35 10.53 0.46
CA GLY A 124 5.24 11.27 1.35
C GLY A 124 5.55 10.58 2.69
N ALA A 125 5.06 9.35 2.92
CA ALA A 125 5.34 8.64 4.16
C ALA A 125 6.84 8.48 4.42
N PRO A 126 7.29 8.68 5.67
CA PRO A 126 8.70 8.52 6.04
C PRO A 126 9.19 7.08 5.85
N ILE A 127 8.31 6.09 6.02
CA ILE A 127 8.64 4.68 5.83
C ILE A 127 7.78 4.08 4.72
N GLY A 128 8.45 3.41 3.78
CA GLY A 128 7.84 2.58 2.75
C GLY A 128 8.21 1.11 2.98
N MET A 129 7.26 0.22 2.74
CA MET A 129 7.48 -1.22 2.78
C MET A 129 6.93 -1.86 1.52
N ILE A 130 7.47 -3.01 1.15
CA ILE A 130 6.92 -3.88 0.11
C ILE A 130 6.55 -5.20 0.75
N VAL A 131 5.33 -5.65 0.49
CA VAL A 131 4.84 -6.97 0.92
C VAL A 131 4.84 -7.90 -0.27
N THR A 132 5.43 -9.07 -0.09
CA THR A 132 5.48 -10.14 -1.08
C THR A 132 4.84 -11.41 -0.54
N ILE A 133 4.52 -12.30 -1.45
CA ILE A 133 4.05 -13.66 -1.16
C ILE A 133 4.79 -14.65 -2.06
N ASP A 134 5.05 -15.85 -1.57
CA ASP A 134 5.60 -16.90 -2.42
C ASP A 134 4.60 -17.24 -3.54
N ARG A 135 5.11 -17.29 -4.76
CA ARG A 135 4.33 -17.48 -6.01
C ARG A 135 3.59 -18.83 -6.08
N SER A 136 4.02 -19.82 -5.29
CA SER A 136 3.36 -21.13 -5.18
C SER A 136 2.02 -21.05 -4.44
N PHE A 137 1.77 -20.01 -3.65
CA PHE A 137 0.52 -19.84 -2.92
C PHE A 137 -0.61 -19.38 -3.84
N GLY A 138 -1.70 -20.15 -3.84
CA GLY A 138 -2.95 -19.77 -4.49
C GLY A 138 -3.84 -18.89 -3.63
N LYS A 139 -5.14 -18.91 -3.92
CA LYS A 139 -6.17 -18.03 -3.31
C LYS A 139 -6.16 -18.01 -1.78
N ASN A 140 -5.92 -19.15 -1.12
CA ASN A 140 -5.89 -19.22 0.35
C ASN A 140 -4.72 -18.44 0.94
N GLY A 141 -3.53 -18.53 0.33
CA GLY A 141 -2.36 -17.76 0.76
C GLY A 141 -2.62 -16.26 0.70
N TRP A 142 -3.32 -15.82 -0.35
CA TRP A 142 -3.72 -14.43 -0.55
C TRP A 142 -4.66 -13.94 0.57
N GLY A 143 -5.63 -14.77 0.98
CA GLY A 143 -6.49 -14.47 2.13
C GLY A 143 -5.69 -14.31 3.43
N HIS A 144 -4.66 -15.14 3.64
CA HIS A 144 -3.79 -15.05 4.82
C HIS A 144 -2.98 -13.74 4.84
N VAL A 145 -2.47 -13.29 3.69
CA VAL A 145 -1.80 -11.98 3.57
C VAL A 145 -2.77 -10.84 3.90
N GLY A 146 -4.03 -10.92 3.44
CA GLY A 146 -5.07 -9.95 3.81
C GLY A 146 -5.29 -9.84 5.31
N MET A 147 -5.32 -10.97 6.04
CA MET A 147 -5.41 -10.98 7.51
C MET A 147 -4.19 -10.36 8.18
N PHE A 148 -2.99 -10.62 7.65
CA PHE A 148 -1.77 -9.97 8.12
C PHE A 148 -1.81 -8.45 7.90
N LEU A 149 -2.24 -8.00 6.73
CA LEU A 149 -2.33 -6.58 6.40
C LEU A 149 -3.35 -5.83 7.26
N GLU A 150 -4.49 -6.45 7.58
CA GLU A 150 -5.47 -5.84 8.49
C GLU A 150 -4.89 -5.73 9.92
N ASN A 151 -4.22 -6.78 10.43
CA ASN A 151 -3.52 -6.69 11.71
C ASN A 151 -2.43 -5.61 11.71
N LEU A 152 -1.68 -5.47 10.61
CA LEU A 152 -0.67 -4.42 10.42
C LEU A 152 -1.32 -3.03 10.54
N TRP A 153 -2.46 -2.86 9.88
CA TRP A 153 -3.21 -1.60 9.88
C TRP A 153 -3.70 -1.24 11.27
N LEU A 154 -4.39 -2.18 11.93
CA LEU A 154 -4.93 -1.95 13.28
C LEU A 154 -3.82 -1.73 14.31
N SER A 155 -2.69 -2.44 14.19
CA SER A 155 -1.52 -2.22 15.05
C SER A 155 -0.92 -0.82 14.83
N ALA A 156 -0.80 -0.35 13.59
CA ALA A 156 -0.32 0.99 13.29
C ALA A 156 -1.21 2.07 13.92
N ILE A 157 -2.53 1.96 13.73
CA ILE A 157 -3.50 2.89 14.33
C ILE A 157 -3.43 2.88 15.86
N HIS A 158 -3.25 1.71 16.48
CA HIS A 158 -3.10 1.60 17.94
C HIS A 158 -1.95 2.48 18.46
N HIS A 159 -0.87 2.55 17.69
CA HIS A 159 0.31 3.35 18.00
C HIS A 159 0.26 4.80 17.45
N GLY A 160 -0.89 5.23 16.94
CA GLY A 160 -1.10 6.58 16.42
C GLY A 160 -0.42 6.83 15.07
N LEU A 161 -0.14 5.76 14.30
CA LEU A 161 0.37 5.86 12.94
C LEU A 161 -0.75 5.68 11.92
N GLY A 162 -0.65 6.43 10.83
CA GLY A 162 -1.44 6.23 9.62
C GLY A 162 -0.78 5.21 8.70
N ILE A 163 -1.60 4.54 7.88
CA ILE A 163 -1.14 3.57 6.90
C ILE A 163 -1.94 3.67 5.60
N CYS A 164 -1.28 3.39 4.47
CA CYS A 164 -1.92 3.21 3.18
C CYS A 164 -1.36 1.98 2.48
N LEU A 165 -2.21 1.02 2.16
CA LEU A 165 -1.86 -0.12 1.31
C LEU A 165 -1.95 0.30 -0.16
N GLN A 166 -0.97 -0.11 -0.97
CA GLN A 166 -0.78 0.40 -2.33
C GLN A 166 -0.52 -0.75 -3.31
N GLU A 167 -1.58 -1.30 -3.90
CA GLU A 167 -1.47 -2.33 -4.95
C GLU A 167 -0.75 -1.83 -6.21
N SER A 168 -0.69 -0.50 -6.42
CA SER A 168 0.01 0.12 -7.54
C SER A 168 1.47 -0.32 -7.70
N TRP A 169 2.14 -0.73 -6.61
CA TRP A 169 3.51 -1.24 -6.67
C TRP A 169 3.63 -2.58 -7.39
N SER A 170 2.57 -3.39 -7.45
CA SER A 170 2.56 -4.65 -8.18
C SER A 170 2.58 -4.48 -9.72
N ILE A 171 2.37 -3.26 -10.21
CA ILE A 171 2.45 -2.93 -11.63
C ILE A 171 3.91 -2.84 -12.12
N TYR A 172 4.85 -2.62 -11.19
CA TYR A 172 6.28 -2.52 -11.48
C TYR A 172 7.12 -3.57 -10.73
N PRO A 173 6.81 -4.89 -10.88
CA PRO A 173 7.42 -5.93 -10.06
C PRO A 173 8.93 -6.05 -10.28
N LYS A 174 9.42 -5.88 -11.52
CA LYS A 174 10.85 -5.94 -11.85
C LYS A 174 11.61 -4.76 -11.24
N THR A 175 11.05 -3.55 -11.37
CA THR A 175 11.60 -2.34 -10.74
C THR A 175 11.64 -2.49 -9.21
N VAL A 176 10.56 -2.94 -8.58
CA VAL A 176 10.52 -3.17 -7.12
C VAL A 176 11.58 -4.17 -6.70
N LYS A 177 11.76 -5.26 -7.44
CA LYS A 177 12.75 -6.31 -7.15
C LYS A 177 14.19 -5.79 -7.14
N GLU A 178 14.52 -4.79 -7.95
CA GLU A 178 15.85 -4.19 -7.97
C GLU A 178 16.26 -3.59 -6.61
N PHE A 179 15.29 -3.14 -5.81
CA PHE A 179 15.54 -2.50 -4.52
C PHE A 179 15.27 -3.40 -3.31
N THR A 180 14.28 -4.29 -3.40
CA THR A 180 13.97 -5.24 -2.32
C THR A 180 14.87 -6.47 -2.34
N LYS A 181 15.43 -6.83 -3.51
CA LYS A 181 16.23 -8.04 -3.72
C LYS A 181 15.50 -9.33 -3.31
N HIS A 182 14.17 -9.32 -3.35
CA HIS A 182 13.40 -10.54 -3.07
C HIS A 182 13.70 -11.66 -4.09
N PRO A 183 13.61 -12.94 -3.70
CA PRO A 183 13.92 -14.05 -4.58
C PRO A 183 12.86 -14.24 -5.68
N ASP A 184 13.21 -14.99 -6.75
CA ASP A 184 12.34 -15.18 -7.92
C ASP A 184 11.03 -15.93 -7.63
N ASN A 185 10.99 -16.67 -6.54
CA ASN A 185 9.79 -17.37 -6.09
C ASN A 185 8.79 -16.47 -5.35
N GLU A 186 9.09 -15.19 -5.15
CA GLU A 186 8.15 -14.25 -4.55
C GLU A 186 7.56 -13.30 -5.60
N ILE A 187 6.31 -12.91 -5.40
CA ILE A 187 5.63 -11.88 -6.17
C ILE A 187 5.32 -10.67 -5.29
N VAL A 188 5.35 -9.48 -5.87
CA VAL A 188 4.97 -8.26 -5.18
C VAL A 188 3.47 -8.24 -4.99
N TRP A 189 3.01 -8.26 -3.71
CA TRP A 189 1.59 -8.13 -3.39
C TRP A 189 1.15 -6.67 -3.36
N CYS A 190 1.78 -5.85 -2.54
CA CYS A 190 1.50 -4.41 -2.45
C CYS A 190 2.67 -3.66 -1.81
N GLY A 191 2.63 -2.35 -1.92
CA GLY A 191 3.39 -1.45 -1.06
C GLY A 191 2.60 -1.05 0.18
N VAL A 192 3.32 -0.52 1.17
CA VAL A 192 2.75 0.02 2.41
C VAL A 192 3.45 1.34 2.71
N ALA A 193 2.69 2.42 2.73
CA ALA A 193 3.11 3.71 3.26
C ALA A 193 2.73 3.77 4.75
N ILE A 194 3.66 4.13 5.65
CA ILE A 194 3.40 4.23 7.08
C ILE A 194 4.15 5.41 7.71
N GLY A 195 3.46 6.13 8.59
CA GLY A 195 4.00 7.31 9.26
C GLY A 195 2.96 7.99 10.14
N PHE A 196 3.30 9.17 10.68
CA PHE A 196 2.33 10.01 11.37
C PHE A 196 1.50 10.77 10.33
N GLU A 197 0.17 10.69 10.46
CA GLU A 197 -0.75 11.40 9.60
C GLU A 197 -0.55 12.92 9.68
N ASP A 198 -0.55 13.58 8.53
CA ASP A 198 -0.69 15.04 8.45
C ASP A 198 -2.17 15.39 8.32
N SER A 199 -2.81 15.66 9.46
CA SER A 199 -4.24 16.00 9.49
C SER A 199 -4.57 17.34 8.83
N SER A 200 -3.58 18.20 8.56
CA SER A 200 -3.79 19.46 7.83
C SER A 200 -3.99 19.23 6.33
N LEU A 201 -3.49 18.11 5.81
CA LEU A 201 -3.58 17.67 4.41
C LEU A 201 -4.41 16.41 4.22
N SER A 202 -4.82 15.78 5.32
CA SER A 202 -5.63 14.55 5.29
C SER A 202 -7.04 14.86 4.84
N LEU A 203 -7.26 14.72 3.56
CA LEU A 203 -8.50 15.13 2.91
C LEU A 203 -9.48 13.97 2.70
N ILE A 204 -9.11 12.72 3.07
CA ILE A 204 -9.87 11.60 2.52
C ILE A 204 -9.98 10.45 3.52
N HIS A 205 -11.11 10.41 4.19
CA HIS A 205 -11.63 9.21 4.85
C HIS A 205 -12.38 8.36 3.81
N ILE A 206 -11.69 7.44 3.15
CA ILE A 206 -12.31 6.48 2.23
C ILE A 206 -12.02 5.06 2.70
#